data_65fb8b6b7c42aeb479f6be86fb5280e9
#
_entry.id   65fb8b6b7c42aeb479f6be86fb5280e9
#
_cell.length_a   1.000
_cell.length_b   1.000
_cell.length_c   1.000
_cell.angle_alpha   90.00
_cell.angle_beta   90.00
_cell.angle_gamma   90.00
#
_symmetry.space_group_name_H-M   'P 1'
#
loop_
_entity.id
_entity.type
_entity.pdbx_description
1 polymer ?
#
loop_
_entity_poly.entity_id
_entity_poly.type
_entity_poly.pdbx_seq_one_letter_code
_entity_poly.pdbx_strand_id
1 'polypeptide(L)'
;MAIKDRLRGRRIIVFGSATGIGAATVKRLAEEGARVCASDINLDGAQEVARQAGGETFATYVDISEEASVNKAVEEAVARFGGLDGAHVNAADLRVIMEDSDALAIDLVVFDRTVAVNLRGHLLCTRAVLPHLLANETGAIVYTSSGSAHGSGPTRPCYAMTKAGLNALMRHVASRWGKDGITANVLAPGFTVTGEMKKSMDAKAGEAEKWADHFMSRTPHTRLGLSEDHAGVVAMLLSDDGRWINGAVLDVNGGGLMRA
;
A
#
# COMPACT_ATOMS: atom_id res chain seq x y z
N MET A 1 18.06 -7.33 -1.56
CA MET A 1 17.96 -8.69 -0.97
C MET A 1 17.12 -8.61 0.30
N ALA A 2 16.37 -9.66 0.63
CA ALA A 2 15.65 -9.77 1.89
C ALA A 2 16.62 -9.94 3.05
N ILE A 3 16.30 -9.37 4.21
CA ILE A 3 17.07 -9.56 5.45
C ILE A 3 16.47 -10.75 6.18
N LYS A 4 17.21 -11.85 6.23
CA LYS A 4 16.74 -13.09 6.84
C LYS A 4 16.26 -12.84 8.29
N ASP A 5 15.08 -13.34 8.60
CA ASP A 5 14.48 -13.34 9.94
C ASP A 5 14.21 -11.96 10.59
N ARG A 6 14.30 -10.85 9.82
CA ARG A 6 14.02 -9.51 10.34
C ARG A 6 12.59 -9.37 10.89
N LEU A 7 11.65 -10.08 10.30
CA LEU A 7 10.24 -10.07 10.67
C LEU A 7 9.77 -11.40 11.28
N ARG A 8 10.70 -12.22 11.80
CA ARG A 8 10.37 -13.55 12.34
C ARG A 8 9.22 -13.49 13.33
N GLY A 9 8.15 -14.22 13.02
CA GLY A 9 6.96 -14.34 13.86
C GLY A 9 6.03 -13.13 13.87
N ARG A 10 6.36 -12.03 13.19
CA ARG A 10 5.46 -10.87 13.03
C ARG A 10 4.23 -11.26 12.23
N ARG A 11 3.05 -10.91 12.72
CA ARG A 11 1.71 -11.19 12.18
C ARG A 11 1.23 -9.96 11.43
N ILE A 12 1.20 -10.05 10.11
CA ILE A 12 0.98 -8.87 9.26
C ILE A 12 -0.17 -9.13 8.27
N ILE A 13 -1.08 -8.17 8.14
CA ILE A 13 -2.09 -8.15 7.09
C ILE A 13 -1.71 -7.14 6.01
N VAL A 14 -1.88 -7.53 4.72
CA VAL A 14 -1.64 -6.68 3.55
C VAL A 14 -2.94 -6.55 2.79
N PHE A 15 -3.52 -5.34 2.76
CA PHE A 15 -4.71 -5.01 1.99
C PHE A 15 -4.32 -4.55 0.59
N GLY A 16 -4.86 -5.20 -0.45
CA GLY A 16 -4.48 -4.98 -1.85
C GLY A 16 -3.22 -5.73 -2.24
N SER A 17 -3.26 -7.05 -2.14
CA SER A 17 -2.10 -7.95 -2.22
C SER A 17 -2.02 -8.79 -3.50
N ALA A 18 -3.04 -8.75 -4.37
CA ALA A 18 -3.09 -9.62 -5.54
C ALA A 18 -2.06 -9.23 -6.63
N THR A 19 -1.66 -7.95 -6.69
CA THR A 19 -0.75 -7.46 -7.73
C THR A 19 0.19 -6.36 -7.21
N GLY A 20 1.14 -5.95 -8.04
CA GLY A 20 1.96 -4.75 -7.85
C GLY A 20 2.72 -4.71 -6.53
N ILE A 21 2.70 -3.54 -5.88
CA ILE A 21 3.44 -3.28 -4.63
C ILE A 21 2.97 -4.21 -3.50
N GLY A 22 1.66 -4.45 -3.40
CA GLY A 22 1.13 -5.34 -2.36
C GLY A 22 1.61 -6.78 -2.51
N ALA A 23 1.60 -7.32 -3.73
CA ALA A 23 2.11 -8.66 -4.01
C ALA A 23 3.61 -8.79 -3.71
N ALA A 24 4.41 -7.80 -4.11
CA ALA A 24 5.84 -7.75 -3.79
C ALA A 24 6.07 -7.64 -2.27
N THR A 25 5.21 -6.88 -1.58
CA THR A 25 5.26 -6.76 -0.12
C THR A 25 4.99 -8.10 0.56
N VAL A 26 3.92 -8.82 0.17
CA VAL A 26 3.61 -10.14 0.75
C VAL A 26 4.82 -11.09 0.63
N LYS A 27 5.40 -11.19 -0.57
CA LYS A 27 6.58 -12.04 -0.81
C LYS A 27 7.76 -11.62 0.08
N ARG A 28 8.06 -10.32 0.12
CA ARG A 28 9.17 -9.79 0.91
C ARG A 28 9.00 -10.03 2.41
N LEU A 29 7.78 -9.82 2.96
CA LEU A 29 7.49 -10.06 4.36
C LEU A 29 7.64 -11.55 4.73
N ALA A 30 7.14 -12.45 3.88
CA ALA A 30 7.28 -13.90 4.08
C ALA A 30 8.76 -14.35 4.01
N GLU A 31 9.54 -13.85 3.03
CA GLU A 31 10.98 -14.11 2.92
C GLU A 31 11.77 -13.66 4.17
N GLU A 32 11.27 -12.66 4.88
CA GLU A 32 11.87 -12.13 6.11
C GLU A 32 11.28 -12.75 7.39
N GLY A 33 10.46 -13.81 7.24
CA GLY A 33 9.98 -14.65 8.34
C GLY A 33 8.65 -14.21 8.97
N ALA A 34 7.91 -13.29 8.35
CA ALA A 34 6.59 -12.91 8.82
C ALA A 34 5.53 -13.98 8.53
N ARG A 35 4.48 -13.98 9.35
CA ARG A 35 3.20 -14.65 9.09
C ARG A 35 2.30 -13.64 8.38
N VAL A 36 1.87 -13.92 7.14
CA VAL A 36 1.25 -12.90 6.29
C VAL A 36 -0.16 -13.29 5.86
N CYS A 37 -1.13 -12.42 6.14
CA CYS A 37 -2.45 -12.47 5.54
C CYS A 37 -2.46 -11.58 4.27
N ALA A 38 -2.52 -12.21 3.11
CA ALA A 38 -2.66 -11.55 1.81
C ALA A 38 -4.14 -11.32 1.53
N SER A 39 -4.62 -10.05 1.59
CA SER A 39 -6.03 -9.77 1.40
C SER A 39 -6.29 -8.87 0.17
N ASP A 40 -7.27 -9.24 -0.64
CA ASP A 40 -7.61 -8.54 -1.88
C ASP A 40 -9.05 -8.82 -2.31
N ILE A 41 -9.63 -7.93 -3.11
CA ILE A 41 -10.89 -8.15 -3.79
C ILE A 41 -10.77 -9.24 -4.88
N ASN A 42 -9.58 -9.38 -5.46
CA ASN A 42 -9.19 -10.47 -6.34
C ASN A 42 -8.59 -11.62 -5.49
N LEU A 43 -9.47 -12.43 -4.91
CA LEU A 43 -9.07 -13.54 -4.05
C LEU A 43 -8.14 -14.54 -4.76
N ASP A 44 -8.41 -14.88 -6.02
CA ASP A 44 -7.59 -15.84 -6.78
C ASP A 44 -6.16 -15.32 -6.95
N GLY A 45 -6.02 -14.02 -7.26
CA GLY A 45 -4.71 -13.37 -7.34
C GLY A 45 -3.97 -13.36 -6.00
N ALA A 46 -4.68 -13.08 -4.90
CA ALA A 46 -4.10 -13.12 -3.56
C ALA A 46 -3.68 -14.54 -3.14
N GLN A 47 -4.46 -15.57 -3.50
CA GLN A 47 -4.12 -16.98 -3.28
C GLN A 47 -2.85 -17.38 -4.01
N GLU A 48 -2.71 -16.98 -5.29
CA GLU A 48 -1.51 -17.25 -6.06
C GLU A 48 -0.27 -16.56 -5.46
N VAL A 49 -0.42 -15.30 -5.01
CA VAL A 49 0.67 -14.58 -4.33
C VAL A 49 1.05 -15.28 -3.02
N ALA A 50 0.07 -15.71 -2.22
CA ALA A 50 0.32 -16.42 -0.97
C ALA A 50 1.04 -17.76 -1.21
N ARG A 51 0.61 -18.51 -2.25
CA ARG A 51 1.26 -19.76 -2.65
C ARG A 51 2.72 -19.56 -3.07
N GLN A 52 3.00 -18.48 -3.83
CA GLN A 52 4.36 -18.15 -4.26
C GLN A 52 5.25 -17.66 -3.12
N ALA A 53 4.68 -16.92 -2.16
CA ALA A 53 5.41 -16.43 -1.00
C ALA A 53 5.80 -17.56 -0.04
N GLY A 54 4.98 -18.61 0.05
CA GLY A 54 5.23 -19.73 0.95
C GLY A 54 5.17 -19.35 2.43
N GLY A 55 5.84 -20.12 3.28
CA GLY A 55 5.87 -19.90 4.72
C GLY A 55 4.48 -19.97 5.36
N GLU A 56 4.25 -19.18 6.41
CA GLU A 56 2.95 -19.03 7.06
C GLU A 56 2.13 -17.90 6.39
N THR A 57 1.93 -18.02 5.07
CA THR A 57 1.15 -17.04 4.28
C THR A 57 -0.18 -17.65 3.85
N PHE A 58 -1.27 -16.90 3.98
CA PHE A 58 -2.57 -17.29 3.46
C PHE A 58 -3.29 -16.11 2.84
N ALA A 59 -4.33 -16.38 2.04
CA ALA A 59 -5.12 -15.34 1.40
C ALA A 59 -6.54 -15.30 1.93
N THR A 60 -7.13 -14.09 1.97
CA THR A 60 -8.54 -13.87 2.26
C THR A 60 -9.13 -12.81 1.35
N TYR A 61 -10.45 -12.89 1.11
CA TYR A 61 -11.17 -11.87 0.36
C TYR A 61 -11.37 -10.61 1.18
N VAL A 62 -11.17 -9.43 0.55
CA VAL A 62 -11.55 -8.15 1.13
C VAL A 62 -11.94 -7.13 0.07
N ASP A 63 -13.10 -6.51 0.20
CA ASP A 63 -13.41 -5.23 -0.42
C ASP A 63 -13.26 -4.14 0.65
N ILE A 64 -12.24 -3.29 0.52
CA ILE A 64 -11.96 -2.27 1.54
C ILE A 64 -12.97 -1.14 1.57
N SER A 65 -13.83 -0.99 0.56
CA SER A 65 -14.94 -0.03 0.57
C SER A 65 -16.09 -0.46 1.49
N GLU A 66 -16.13 -1.75 1.92
CA GLU A 66 -17.19 -2.37 2.70
C GLU A 66 -16.69 -2.74 4.11
N GLU A 67 -17.24 -2.07 5.14
CA GLU A 67 -16.81 -2.25 6.54
C GLU A 67 -16.91 -3.70 7.02
N ALA A 68 -18.01 -4.38 6.67
CA ALA A 68 -18.21 -5.78 7.06
C ALA A 68 -17.17 -6.72 6.41
N SER A 69 -16.76 -6.45 5.17
CA SER A 69 -15.73 -7.20 4.46
C SER A 69 -14.36 -7.02 5.13
N VAL A 70 -14.03 -5.77 5.50
CA VAL A 70 -12.77 -5.45 6.20
C VAL A 70 -12.71 -6.15 7.56
N ASN A 71 -13.78 -6.04 8.37
CA ASN A 71 -13.84 -6.66 9.68
C ASN A 71 -13.66 -8.18 9.58
N LYS A 72 -14.36 -8.83 8.64
CA LYS A 72 -14.23 -10.28 8.41
C LYS A 72 -12.81 -10.70 8.07
N ALA A 73 -12.14 -9.96 7.18
CA ALA A 73 -10.76 -10.29 6.79
C ALA A 73 -9.78 -10.14 7.97
N VAL A 74 -9.96 -9.11 8.80
CA VAL A 74 -9.15 -8.90 10.00
C VAL A 74 -9.42 -9.97 11.05
N GLU A 75 -10.69 -10.31 11.31
CA GLU A 75 -11.09 -11.39 12.23
C GLU A 75 -10.49 -12.74 11.81
N GLU A 76 -10.50 -13.07 10.52
CA GLU A 76 -9.89 -14.28 10.00
C GLU A 76 -8.36 -14.30 10.23
N ALA A 77 -7.69 -13.17 9.98
CA ALA A 77 -6.25 -13.05 10.23
C ALA A 77 -5.93 -13.19 11.73
N VAL A 78 -6.70 -12.53 12.59
CA VAL A 78 -6.55 -12.62 14.04
C VAL A 78 -6.79 -14.02 14.57
N ALA A 79 -7.86 -14.68 14.11
CA ALA A 79 -8.17 -16.06 14.51
C ALA A 79 -7.04 -17.04 14.14
N ARG A 80 -6.46 -16.86 12.95
CA ARG A 80 -5.41 -17.75 12.44
C ARG A 80 -4.04 -17.50 13.05
N PHE A 81 -3.72 -16.24 13.37
CA PHE A 81 -2.41 -15.85 13.88
C PHE A 81 -2.37 -15.65 15.41
N GLY A 82 -3.51 -15.49 16.06
CA GLY A 82 -3.60 -15.15 17.48
C GLY A 82 -3.39 -13.65 17.76
N GLY A 83 -3.54 -12.78 16.75
CA GLY A 83 -3.38 -11.33 16.85
C GLY A 83 -2.73 -10.73 15.61
N LEU A 84 -2.45 -9.41 15.65
CA LEU A 84 -1.75 -8.67 14.59
C LEU A 84 -0.66 -7.79 15.19
N ASP A 85 0.49 -7.69 14.48
CA ASP A 85 1.61 -6.82 14.83
C ASP A 85 1.80 -5.70 13.80
N GLY A 86 1.20 -5.82 12.62
CA GLY A 86 1.31 -4.79 11.60
C GLY A 86 0.28 -4.91 10.48
N ALA A 87 0.12 -3.81 9.76
CA ALA A 87 -0.72 -3.73 8.57
C ALA A 87 -0.07 -2.89 7.47
N HIS A 88 -0.16 -3.36 6.23
CA HIS A 88 0.12 -2.57 5.04
C HIS A 88 -1.20 -2.29 4.31
N VAL A 89 -1.67 -1.05 4.38
CA VAL A 89 -2.90 -0.61 3.71
C VAL A 89 -2.52 -0.03 2.36
N ASN A 90 -2.54 -0.88 1.33
CA ASN A 90 -2.00 -0.59 0.00
C ASN A 90 -3.08 -0.50 -1.08
N ALA A 91 -4.24 -1.13 -0.90
CA ALA A 91 -5.28 -1.20 -1.91
C ALA A 91 -5.69 0.17 -2.46
N ALA A 92 -5.88 0.24 -3.77
CA ALA A 92 -6.42 1.41 -4.46
C ALA A 92 -7.21 0.97 -5.69
N ASP A 93 -8.31 1.64 -5.99
CA ASP A 93 -8.98 1.47 -7.26
C ASP A 93 -8.34 2.38 -8.31
N LEU A 94 -7.62 1.76 -9.24
CA LEU A 94 -6.98 2.45 -10.36
C LEU A 94 -7.75 2.27 -11.68
N ARG A 95 -8.88 1.54 -11.67
CA ARG A 95 -9.68 1.30 -12.88
C ARG A 95 -10.28 2.59 -13.43
N VAL A 96 -10.69 3.49 -12.53
CA VAL A 96 -11.28 4.79 -12.88
C VAL A 96 -10.26 5.93 -12.96
N ILE A 97 -8.97 5.67 -12.75
CA ILE A 97 -7.94 6.72 -12.69
C ILE A 97 -7.77 7.48 -14.02
N MET A 98 -8.10 6.84 -15.14
CA MET A 98 -8.04 7.49 -16.46
C MET A 98 -9.25 8.37 -16.75
N GLU A 99 -10.33 8.20 -15.97
CA GLU A 99 -11.56 9.00 -16.01
C GLU A 99 -11.50 10.18 -15.02
N ASP A 100 -10.52 10.20 -14.12
CA ASP A 100 -10.25 11.29 -13.18
C ASP A 100 -9.59 12.46 -13.94
N SER A 101 -10.44 13.27 -14.59
CA SER A 101 -10.07 14.28 -15.57
C SER A 101 -9.51 15.56 -14.94
N ASP A 102 -10.35 16.57 -14.73
CA ASP A 102 -10.03 17.82 -14.06
C ASP A 102 -11.21 18.27 -13.17
N ALA A 103 -10.99 19.30 -12.37
CA ALA A 103 -11.97 19.75 -11.37
C ALA A 103 -13.28 20.29 -11.97
N LEU A 104 -13.32 20.64 -13.25
CA LEU A 104 -14.52 21.11 -13.93
C LEU A 104 -15.33 19.98 -14.56
N ALA A 105 -14.63 19.01 -15.16
CA ALA A 105 -15.23 17.99 -16.01
C ALA A 105 -15.35 16.60 -15.35
N ILE A 106 -14.84 16.44 -14.11
CA ILE A 106 -14.90 15.16 -13.39
C ILE A 106 -16.33 14.67 -13.18
N ASP A 107 -16.58 13.41 -13.51
CA ASP A 107 -17.83 12.75 -13.13
C ASP A 107 -17.82 12.44 -11.62
N LEU A 108 -18.86 12.85 -10.91
CA LEU A 108 -18.98 12.61 -9.46
C LEU A 108 -19.04 11.13 -9.11
N VAL A 109 -19.47 10.24 -10.02
CA VAL A 109 -19.39 8.79 -9.83
C VAL A 109 -17.93 8.33 -9.69
N VAL A 110 -17.02 8.90 -10.49
CA VAL A 110 -15.57 8.64 -10.40
C VAL A 110 -15.03 9.18 -9.09
N PHE A 111 -15.44 10.39 -8.69
CA PHE A 111 -15.05 10.98 -7.41
C PHE A 111 -15.50 10.09 -6.23
N ASP A 112 -16.79 9.75 -6.17
CA ASP A 112 -17.36 8.96 -5.08
C ASP A 112 -16.68 7.58 -4.98
N ARG A 113 -16.45 6.92 -6.11
CA ARG A 113 -15.74 5.65 -6.18
C ARG A 113 -14.31 5.76 -5.68
N THR A 114 -13.59 6.79 -6.11
CA THR A 114 -12.20 7.04 -5.71
C THR A 114 -12.11 7.30 -4.21
N VAL A 115 -13.02 8.11 -3.65
CA VAL A 115 -13.08 8.40 -2.21
C VAL A 115 -13.46 7.16 -1.41
N ALA A 116 -14.46 6.40 -1.86
CA ALA A 116 -14.92 5.20 -1.17
C ALA A 116 -13.80 4.18 -0.97
N VAL A 117 -13.01 3.92 -2.00
CA VAL A 117 -11.91 2.95 -1.93
C VAL A 117 -10.64 3.58 -1.36
N ASN A 118 -10.13 4.65 -1.99
CA ASN A 118 -8.78 5.12 -1.73
C ASN A 118 -8.63 5.97 -0.45
N LEU A 119 -9.75 6.42 0.15
CA LEU A 119 -9.71 7.20 1.37
C LEU A 119 -10.54 6.55 2.49
N ARG A 120 -11.86 6.38 2.30
CA ARG A 120 -12.73 5.78 3.30
C ARG A 120 -12.30 4.34 3.60
N GLY A 121 -11.96 3.55 2.59
CA GLY A 121 -11.49 2.18 2.75
C GLY A 121 -10.24 2.07 3.63
N HIS A 122 -9.29 3.00 3.49
CA HIS A 122 -8.10 3.03 4.35
C HIS A 122 -8.46 3.35 5.81
N LEU A 123 -9.43 4.23 6.04
CA LEU A 123 -9.94 4.50 7.39
C LEU A 123 -10.61 3.26 7.98
N LEU A 124 -11.40 2.50 7.18
CA LEU A 124 -12.02 1.25 7.62
C LEU A 124 -10.98 0.20 8.00
N CYS A 125 -9.94 0.01 7.17
CA CYS A 125 -8.83 -0.89 7.48
C CYS A 125 -8.12 -0.47 8.80
N THR A 126 -7.87 0.84 8.97
CA THR A 126 -7.25 1.37 10.19
C THR A 126 -8.10 1.06 11.43
N ARG A 127 -9.41 1.32 11.36
CA ARG A 127 -10.35 1.04 12.45
C ARG A 127 -10.39 -0.43 12.85
N ALA A 128 -10.31 -1.32 11.86
CA ALA A 128 -10.37 -2.76 12.10
C ALA A 128 -9.07 -3.31 12.71
N VAL A 129 -7.89 -2.83 12.27
CA VAL A 129 -6.60 -3.37 12.77
C VAL A 129 -6.17 -2.75 14.11
N LEU A 130 -6.47 -1.48 14.36
CA LEU A 130 -5.99 -0.73 15.54
C LEU A 130 -6.28 -1.41 16.88
N PRO A 131 -7.47 -1.94 17.17
CA PRO A 131 -7.73 -2.61 18.42
C PRO A 131 -6.79 -3.79 18.70
N HIS A 132 -6.41 -4.53 17.67
CA HIS A 132 -5.51 -5.69 17.79
C HIS A 132 -4.05 -5.28 17.98
N LEU A 133 -3.62 -4.18 17.36
CA LEU A 133 -2.28 -3.61 17.57
C LEU A 133 -2.14 -3.05 18.98
N LEU A 134 -3.15 -2.32 19.46
CA LEU A 134 -3.19 -1.77 20.83
C LEU A 134 -3.19 -2.86 21.89
N ALA A 135 -3.86 -3.99 21.65
CA ALA A 135 -3.85 -5.12 22.57
C ALA A 135 -2.46 -5.76 22.74
N ASN A 136 -1.55 -5.54 21.80
CA ASN A 136 -0.16 -5.99 21.89
C ASN A 136 0.79 -4.93 22.46
N GLU A 137 0.29 -3.72 22.78
CA GLU A 137 1.08 -2.56 23.22
C GLU A 137 2.21 -2.18 22.22
N THR A 138 2.14 -2.66 21.00
CA THR A 138 3.10 -2.38 19.91
C THR A 138 2.48 -2.73 18.56
N GLY A 139 2.75 -1.93 17.56
CA GLY A 139 2.29 -2.21 16.20
C GLY A 139 2.75 -1.17 15.19
N ALA A 140 2.64 -1.52 13.92
CA ALA A 140 3.00 -0.61 12.83
C ALA A 140 1.95 -0.63 11.70
N ILE A 141 1.56 0.54 11.22
CA ILE A 141 0.71 0.69 10.04
C ILE A 141 1.49 1.43 8.95
N VAL A 142 1.53 0.86 7.76
CA VAL A 142 2.10 1.52 6.57
C VAL A 142 0.98 1.75 5.57
N TYR A 143 0.82 2.99 5.12
CA TYR A 143 -0.14 3.37 4.08
C TYR A 143 0.59 3.61 2.76
N THR A 144 0.04 3.15 1.66
CA THR A 144 0.53 3.51 0.33
C THR A 144 -0.18 4.77 -0.18
N SER A 145 0.51 5.90 -0.10
CA SER A 145 0.10 7.17 -0.71
C SER A 145 0.62 7.27 -2.15
N SER A 146 1.11 8.41 -2.55
CA SER A 146 1.68 8.67 -3.89
C SER A 146 2.46 9.98 -3.88
N GLY A 147 3.40 10.16 -4.79
CA GLY A 147 3.96 11.46 -5.12
C GLY A 147 2.88 12.48 -5.53
N SER A 148 1.75 12.03 -6.08
CA SER A 148 0.60 12.88 -6.42
C SER A 148 -0.03 13.59 -5.21
N ALA A 149 0.20 13.11 -3.99
CA ALA A 149 -0.27 13.78 -2.77
C ALA A 149 0.45 15.11 -2.50
N HIS A 150 1.55 15.36 -3.14
CA HIS A 150 2.41 16.54 -2.95
C HIS A 150 2.69 17.32 -4.24
N GLY A 151 2.61 16.63 -5.38
CA GLY A 151 2.76 17.24 -6.69
C GLY A 151 1.48 17.93 -7.16
N SER A 152 1.61 18.81 -8.13
CA SER A 152 0.47 19.38 -8.85
C SER A 152 0.47 18.84 -10.28
N GLY A 153 -0.68 18.38 -10.73
CA GLY A 153 -0.90 17.96 -12.10
C GLY A 153 -2.18 18.56 -12.65
N PRO A 154 -2.32 18.70 -13.97
CA PRO A 154 -3.53 19.23 -14.59
C PRO A 154 -4.72 18.24 -14.56
N THR A 155 -4.48 17.00 -14.19
CA THR A 155 -5.47 15.93 -14.13
C THR A 155 -5.36 15.14 -12.83
N ARG A 156 -6.38 14.33 -12.55
CA ARG A 156 -6.46 13.39 -11.41
C ARG A 156 -6.60 14.07 -10.04
N PRO A 157 -7.48 15.08 -9.90
CA PRO A 157 -7.69 15.75 -8.62
C PRO A 157 -8.21 14.81 -7.53
N CYS A 158 -9.12 13.86 -7.88
CA CYS A 158 -9.71 12.95 -6.91
C CYS A 158 -8.68 12.00 -6.32
N TYR A 159 -7.83 11.41 -7.18
CA TYR A 159 -6.74 10.56 -6.74
C TYR A 159 -5.76 11.33 -5.83
N ALA A 160 -5.34 12.52 -6.25
CA ALA A 160 -4.42 13.37 -5.49
C ALA A 160 -5.00 13.73 -4.11
N MET A 161 -6.28 14.17 -4.06
CA MET A 161 -6.97 14.48 -2.81
C MET A 161 -7.03 13.28 -1.86
N THR A 162 -7.37 12.08 -2.36
CA THR A 162 -7.42 10.88 -1.51
C THR A 162 -6.04 10.52 -0.98
N LYS A 163 -4.98 10.60 -1.80
CA LYS A 163 -3.61 10.30 -1.37
C LYS A 163 -3.06 11.35 -0.38
N ALA A 164 -3.41 12.62 -0.54
CA ALA A 164 -3.14 13.66 0.46
C ALA A 164 -3.89 13.40 1.78
N GLY A 165 -5.16 12.97 1.70
CA GLY A 165 -5.97 12.56 2.85
C GLY A 165 -5.33 11.41 3.65
N LEU A 166 -4.67 10.44 2.99
CA LEU A 166 -3.94 9.36 3.68
C LEU A 166 -2.76 9.90 4.49
N ASN A 167 -2.06 10.93 4.02
CA ASN A 167 -1.00 11.57 4.79
C ASN A 167 -1.55 12.23 6.06
N ALA A 168 -2.78 12.76 6.01
CA ALA A 168 -3.45 13.32 7.18
C ALA A 168 -3.90 12.22 8.15
N LEU A 169 -4.50 11.12 7.66
CA LEU A 169 -4.88 9.96 8.47
C LEU A 169 -3.66 9.37 9.20
N MET A 170 -2.57 9.18 8.49
CA MET A 170 -1.30 8.67 9.04
C MET A 170 -0.82 9.55 10.21
N ARG A 171 -0.75 10.88 10.02
CA ARG A 171 -0.33 11.80 11.08
C ARG A 171 -1.25 11.74 12.30
N HIS A 172 -2.55 11.59 12.09
CA HIS A 172 -3.51 11.40 13.18
C HIS A 172 -3.20 10.13 13.97
N VAL A 173 -3.02 8.98 13.29
CA VAL A 173 -2.71 7.70 13.94
C VAL A 173 -1.39 7.79 14.71
N ALA A 174 -0.34 8.29 14.07
CA ALA A 174 0.98 8.45 14.67
C ALA A 174 0.96 9.32 15.95
N SER A 175 0.22 10.44 15.90
CA SER A 175 0.10 11.38 17.01
C SER A 175 -0.76 10.82 18.14
N ARG A 176 -1.89 10.16 17.81
CA ARG A 176 -2.87 9.74 18.83
C ARG A 176 -2.40 8.51 19.60
N TRP A 177 -1.77 7.53 18.93
CA TRP A 177 -1.41 6.24 19.51
C TRP A 177 0.09 5.96 19.56
N GLY A 178 0.93 6.96 19.27
CA GLY A 178 2.39 6.80 19.36
C GLY A 178 2.86 6.46 20.79
N LYS A 179 2.22 7.01 21.81
CA LYS A 179 2.52 6.69 23.22
C LYS A 179 2.02 5.30 23.64
N ASP A 180 1.10 4.74 22.87
CA ASP A 180 0.59 3.38 23.06
C ASP A 180 1.38 2.35 22.24
N GLY A 181 2.58 2.74 21.74
CA GLY A 181 3.49 1.86 21.01
C GLY A 181 3.17 1.68 19.51
N ILE A 182 2.24 2.46 18.94
CA ILE A 182 1.85 2.34 17.53
C ILE A 182 2.64 3.32 16.68
N THR A 183 3.27 2.82 15.61
CA THR A 183 3.82 3.67 14.55
C THR A 183 2.91 3.68 13.34
N ALA A 184 2.82 4.82 12.69
CA ALA A 184 2.12 4.96 11.42
C ALA A 184 2.95 5.79 10.46
N ASN A 185 3.19 5.26 9.26
CA ASN A 185 3.99 5.91 8.24
C ASN A 185 3.36 5.76 6.86
N VAL A 186 3.78 6.59 5.94
CA VAL A 186 3.36 6.56 4.55
C VAL A 186 4.53 6.20 3.66
N LEU A 187 4.31 5.25 2.77
CA LEU A 187 5.09 5.05 1.56
C LEU A 187 4.49 5.93 0.45
N ALA A 188 5.27 6.78 -0.18
CA ALA A 188 4.87 7.60 -1.33
C ALA A 188 5.64 7.15 -2.59
N PRO A 189 5.08 6.22 -3.37
CA PRO A 189 5.69 5.77 -4.62
C PRO A 189 5.76 6.87 -5.67
N GLY A 190 6.83 6.83 -6.47
CA GLY A 190 6.87 7.44 -7.79
C GLY A 190 6.20 6.55 -8.84
N PHE A 191 6.54 6.81 -10.09
CA PHE A 191 6.07 5.94 -11.16
C PHE A 191 6.70 4.56 -11.03
N THR A 192 5.83 3.56 -10.90
CA THR A 192 6.22 2.17 -10.63
C THR A 192 5.66 1.26 -11.71
N VAL A 193 6.53 0.52 -12.37
CA VAL A 193 6.14 -0.49 -13.35
C VAL A 193 5.66 -1.73 -12.59
N THR A 194 4.35 -1.94 -12.59
CA THR A 194 3.75 -3.17 -12.06
C THR A 194 3.69 -4.26 -13.12
N GLY A 195 3.52 -5.51 -12.72
CA GLY A 195 3.40 -6.62 -13.66
C GLY A 195 2.21 -6.48 -14.63
N GLU A 196 1.09 -5.90 -14.18
CA GLU A 196 -0.08 -5.60 -15.03
C GLU A 196 0.24 -4.48 -16.03
N MET A 197 0.91 -3.43 -15.56
CA MET A 197 1.35 -2.34 -16.42
C MET A 197 2.33 -2.85 -17.47
N LYS A 198 3.28 -3.70 -17.10
CA LYS A 198 4.22 -4.32 -18.05
C LYS A 198 3.49 -5.12 -19.13
N LYS A 199 2.51 -5.94 -18.74
CA LYS A 199 1.67 -6.68 -19.72
C LYS A 199 0.91 -5.74 -20.67
N SER A 200 0.35 -4.66 -20.14
CA SER A 200 -0.33 -3.65 -20.95
C SER A 200 0.64 -2.90 -21.89
N MET A 201 1.85 -2.65 -21.41
CA MET A 201 2.92 -2.04 -22.19
C MET A 201 3.37 -2.95 -23.32
N ASP A 202 3.61 -4.24 -23.05
CA ASP A 202 4.04 -5.23 -24.04
C ASP A 202 2.96 -5.44 -25.12
N ALA A 203 1.67 -5.30 -24.77
CA ALA A 203 0.55 -5.42 -25.71
C ALA A 203 0.38 -4.20 -26.63
N LYS A 204 0.91 -3.03 -26.26
CA LYS A 204 0.82 -1.77 -26.99
C LYS A 204 2.21 -1.24 -27.35
N ALA A 205 2.98 -2.04 -28.11
CA ALA A 205 4.32 -1.68 -28.54
C ALA A 205 4.34 -0.27 -29.19
N GLY A 206 5.23 0.61 -28.70
CA GLY A 206 5.39 2.00 -29.15
C GLY A 206 4.68 3.05 -28.30
N GLU A 207 3.53 2.80 -27.65
CA GLU A 207 2.99 3.71 -26.63
C GLU A 207 3.72 3.54 -25.30
N ALA A 208 4.10 2.33 -24.99
CA ALA A 208 4.85 1.96 -23.80
C ALA A 208 6.19 2.68 -23.67
N GLU A 209 6.94 2.74 -24.78
CA GLU A 209 8.23 3.45 -24.82
C GLU A 209 8.05 4.94 -24.56
N LYS A 210 7.04 5.57 -25.18
CA LYS A 210 6.74 7.00 -24.95
C LYS A 210 6.39 7.29 -23.48
N TRP A 211 5.64 6.40 -22.85
CA TRP A 211 5.32 6.53 -21.42
C TRP A 211 6.56 6.34 -20.54
N ALA A 212 7.36 5.33 -20.82
CA ALA A 212 8.61 5.09 -20.12
C ALA A 212 9.55 6.29 -20.22
N ASP A 213 9.76 6.81 -21.44
CA ASP A 213 10.60 7.98 -21.70
C ASP A 213 10.09 9.22 -20.99
N HIS A 214 8.76 9.46 -20.99
CA HIS A 214 8.17 10.59 -20.27
C HIS A 214 8.46 10.54 -18.77
N PHE A 215 8.35 9.36 -18.13
CA PHE A 215 8.64 9.24 -16.70
C PHE A 215 10.13 9.20 -16.42
N MET A 216 10.92 8.57 -17.28
CA MET A 216 12.38 8.57 -17.18
C MET A 216 12.98 9.98 -17.28
N SER A 217 12.46 10.84 -18.16
CA SER A 217 12.93 12.22 -18.28
C SER A 217 12.74 13.07 -17.01
N ARG A 218 11.86 12.63 -16.10
CA ARG A 218 11.54 13.29 -14.82
C ARG A 218 12.12 12.58 -13.61
N THR A 219 12.77 11.43 -13.81
CA THR A 219 13.31 10.62 -12.72
C THR A 219 14.83 10.65 -12.81
N PRO A 220 15.54 11.22 -11.83
CA PRO A 220 17.01 11.25 -11.82
C PRO A 220 17.67 9.87 -11.72
N HIS A 221 16.93 8.84 -11.33
CA HIS A 221 17.44 7.47 -11.27
C HIS A 221 17.60 6.88 -12.66
N THR A 222 18.47 5.87 -12.81
CA THR A 222 18.81 5.22 -14.08
C THR A 222 17.73 4.27 -14.62
N ARG A 223 16.67 4.00 -13.87
CA ARG A 223 15.53 3.16 -14.24
C ARG A 223 14.25 3.60 -13.54
N LEU A 224 13.12 3.16 -14.08
CA LEU A 224 11.83 3.28 -13.40
C LEU A 224 11.76 2.38 -12.15
N GLY A 225 10.90 2.76 -11.20
CA GLY A 225 10.64 1.99 -10.00
C GLY A 225 9.96 0.65 -10.29
N LEU A 226 10.30 -0.35 -9.50
CA LEU A 226 9.67 -1.68 -9.50
C LEU A 226 8.91 -1.88 -8.17
N SER A 227 7.98 -2.81 -8.15
CA SER A 227 7.21 -3.13 -6.94
C SER A 227 8.11 -3.55 -5.77
N GLU A 228 9.21 -4.23 -6.06
CA GLU A 228 10.20 -4.71 -5.10
C GLU A 228 10.98 -3.58 -4.41
N ASP A 229 11.16 -2.44 -5.07
CA ASP A 229 11.82 -1.26 -4.47
C ASP A 229 11.03 -0.72 -3.27
N HIS A 230 9.72 -0.85 -3.33
CA HIS A 230 8.80 -0.42 -2.28
C HIS A 230 8.68 -1.44 -1.15
N ALA A 231 8.67 -2.72 -1.49
CA ALA A 231 8.48 -3.82 -0.54
C ALA A 231 9.55 -3.84 0.56
N GLY A 232 10.79 -3.49 0.23
CA GLY A 232 11.89 -3.40 1.20
C GLY A 232 11.70 -2.30 2.25
N VAL A 233 11.15 -1.15 1.83
CA VAL A 233 10.83 -0.03 2.72
C VAL A 233 9.66 -0.39 3.63
N VAL A 234 8.61 -1.00 3.09
CA VAL A 234 7.47 -1.48 3.89
C VAL A 234 7.92 -2.50 4.93
N ALA A 235 8.76 -3.48 4.55
CA ALA A 235 9.29 -4.48 5.47
C ALA A 235 10.12 -3.84 6.60
N MET A 236 10.93 -2.82 6.31
CA MET A 236 11.66 -2.05 7.32
C MET A 236 10.71 -1.33 8.28
N LEU A 237 9.69 -0.63 7.76
CA LEU A 237 8.74 0.11 8.60
C LEU A 237 7.87 -0.79 9.48
N LEU A 238 7.63 -2.05 9.06
CA LEU A 238 6.89 -3.06 9.83
C LEU A 238 7.77 -3.87 10.78
N SER A 239 9.09 -3.64 10.77
CA SER A 239 10.07 -4.30 11.64
C SER A 239 10.51 -3.42 12.80
N ASP A 240 11.38 -3.96 13.65
CA ASP A 240 12.00 -3.21 14.75
C ASP A 240 12.91 -2.08 14.27
N ASP A 241 13.46 -2.18 13.05
CA ASP A 241 14.26 -1.12 12.43
C ASP A 241 13.45 0.16 12.18
N GLY A 242 12.12 0.02 12.00
CA GLY A 242 11.19 1.14 11.79
C GLY A 242 10.63 1.77 13.07
N ARG A 243 10.94 1.26 14.26
CA ARG A 243 10.27 1.67 15.52
C ARG A 243 10.42 3.15 15.89
N TRP A 244 11.49 3.81 15.45
CA TRP A 244 11.69 5.23 15.70
C TRP A 244 11.22 6.12 14.55
N ILE A 245 10.69 5.52 13.48
CA ILE A 245 10.09 6.23 12.35
C ILE A 245 8.58 6.28 12.58
N ASN A 246 8.05 7.47 12.91
CA ASN A 246 6.64 7.65 13.19
C ASN A 246 6.14 8.99 12.63
N GLY A 247 5.05 9.00 11.88
CA GLY A 247 4.49 10.19 11.26
C GLY A 247 5.23 10.64 9.99
N ALA A 248 6.08 9.79 9.42
CA ALA A 248 6.88 10.10 8.26
C ALA A 248 6.19 9.75 6.93
N VAL A 249 6.48 10.53 5.91
CA VAL A 249 6.18 10.22 4.51
C VAL A 249 7.49 9.92 3.81
N LEU A 250 7.71 8.66 3.45
CA LEU A 250 8.90 8.20 2.77
C LEU A 250 8.67 8.22 1.25
N ASP A 251 9.34 9.13 0.56
CA ASP A 251 9.34 9.20 -0.89
C ASP A 251 10.24 8.12 -1.47
N VAL A 252 9.61 7.12 -2.13
CA VAL A 252 10.31 6.04 -2.82
C VAL A 252 10.02 6.20 -4.32
N ASN A 253 10.68 7.18 -4.94
CA ASN A 253 10.30 7.69 -6.24
C ASN A 253 11.49 7.92 -7.21
N GLY A 254 12.67 7.40 -6.88
CA GLY A 254 13.87 7.57 -7.70
C GLY A 254 14.33 9.02 -7.87
N GLY A 255 13.91 9.93 -6.96
CA GLY A 255 14.21 11.36 -7.03
C GLY A 255 13.25 12.15 -7.94
N GLY A 256 12.19 11.53 -8.45
CA GLY A 256 11.21 12.21 -9.32
C GLY A 256 10.44 13.34 -8.63
N LEU A 257 10.36 13.30 -7.31
CA LEU A 257 9.87 14.39 -6.45
C LEU A 257 10.78 14.47 -5.23
N MET A 258 11.45 15.60 -5.06
CA MET A 258 12.29 15.88 -3.88
C MET A 258 11.60 16.95 -3.04
N ARG A 259 11.42 16.67 -1.75
CA ARG A 259 10.83 17.61 -0.80
C ARG A 259 11.91 18.10 0.17
N ALA A 260 11.90 19.39 0.46
CA ALA A 260 12.75 19.99 1.47
C ALA A 260 12.20 19.69 2.88
#